data_e9cd02538bae6408ceabbf137437e5e1
#
_entry.id   e9cd02538bae6408ceabbf137437e5e1
#
_cell.length_a   1.000
_cell.length_b   1.000
_cell.length_c   1.000
_cell.angle_alpha   90.00
_cell.angle_beta   90.00
_cell.angle_gamma   90.00
#
_symmetry.space_group_name_H-M   'P 1'
#
loop_
_entity.id
_entity.type
_entity.pdbx_description
1 polymer ?
#
loop_
_entity_poly.entity_id
_entity_poly.type
_entity_poly.pdbx_seq_one_letter_code
_entity_poly.pdbx_strand_id
1 'polypeptide(L)'
;ALFGELPILTFPAGLCSRRIDGRIADPEWKTSFLKKAYASQRQIVPVFVEGRLSDFFYNVDRFRKALGIRFNIEMLWLPDEMFSQKGKHFRIAVGDPIPVAELQHCGSLREQTEEVRKKTYFLENKLAGGAKTR
;
A
#
# COMPACT_ATOMS: atom_id res chain seq x y z
N ALA A 1 10.98 9.81 -17.49
CA ALA A 1 9.98 8.77 -17.19
C ALA A 1 8.63 9.31 -16.74
N LEU A 2 8.57 10.46 -16.00
CA LEU A 2 7.30 11.04 -15.50
C LEU A 2 6.37 11.54 -16.61
N PHE A 3 6.88 11.94 -17.75
CA PHE A 3 6.12 12.52 -18.87
C PHE A 3 5.95 11.54 -20.05
N GLY A 4 6.33 10.27 -19.88
CA GLY A 4 6.11 9.22 -20.89
C GLY A 4 4.69 8.64 -20.81
N GLU A 5 4.29 7.85 -21.79
CA GLU A 5 2.95 7.23 -21.85
C GLU A 5 2.78 6.03 -20.92
N LEU A 6 3.89 5.45 -20.42
CA LEU A 6 3.83 4.26 -19.58
C LEU A 6 3.25 4.55 -18.19
N PRO A 7 2.44 3.64 -17.64
CA PRO A 7 1.96 3.75 -16.28
C PRO A 7 3.12 3.63 -15.27
N ILE A 8 2.98 4.30 -14.14
CA ILE A 8 3.97 4.28 -13.06
C ILE A 8 3.36 3.59 -11.85
N LEU A 9 3.92 2.44 -11.46
CA LEU A 9 3.54 1.78 -10.22
C LEU A 9 4.25 2.45 -9.05
N THR A 10 3.50 2.75 -7.99
CA THR A 10 4.04 3.34 -6.76
C THR A 10 3.54 2.63 -5.53
N PHE A 11 4.39 2.54 -4.50
CA PHE A 11 4.06 2.04 -3.18
C PHE A 11 4.22 3.19 -2.19
N PRO A 12 3.14 3.92 -1.88
CA PRO A 12 3.24 5.19 -1.14
C PRO A 12 3.83 5.07 0.27
N ALA A 13 3.61 3.95 0.97
CA ALA A 13 4.19 3.70 2.28
C ALA A 13 5.73 3.55 2.23
N GLY A 14 6.28 3.09 1.10
CA GLY A 14 7.71 2.84 0.90
C GLY A 14 8.29 1.70 1.75
N LEU A 15 7.49 1.07 2.57
CA LEU A 15 7.82 -0.08 3.41
C LEU A 15 6.67 -1.09 3.36
N CYS A 16 6.97 -2.34 3.69
CA CYS A 16 5.95 -3.37 3.85
C CYS A 16 5.03 -3.04 5.03
N SER A 17 3.82 -3.61 5.02
CA SER A 17 2.86 -3.50 6.11
C SER A 17 3.49 -3.89 7.46
N ARG A 18 2.95 -3.34 8.53
CA ARG A 18 3.42 -3.53 9.91
C ARG A 18 2.23 -3.87 10.81
N ARG A 19 2.52 -4.45 11.96
CA ARG A 19 1.51 -4.59 13.01
C ARG A 19 1.42 -3.27 13.79
N ILE A 20 0.34 -2.54 13.59
CA ILE A 20 0.03 -1.25 14.23
C ILE A 20 -1.26 -1.48 15.03
N ASP A 21 -1.24 -1.23 16.34
CA ASP A 21 -2.39 -1.39 17.24
C ASP A 21 -3.14 -2.74 17.08
N GLY A 22 -2.37 -3.82 16.94
CA GLY A 22 -2.90 -5.18 16.77
C GLY A 22 -3.40 -5.52 15.37
N ARG A 23 -3.42 -4.57 14.44
CA ARG A 23 -3.83 -4.77 13.04
C ARG A 23 -2.64 -4.68 12.09
N ILE A 24 -2.72 -5.41 10.99
CA ILE A 24 -1.75 -5.30 9.91
C ILE A 24 -2.19 -4.16 9.00
N ALA A 25 -1.34 -3.15 8.91
CA ALA A 25 -1.60 -1.97 8.08
C ALA A 25 -0.28 -1.42 7.51
N ASP A 26 -0.40 -0.68 6.42
CA ASP A 26 0.74 0.07 5.91
C ASP A 26 1.12 1.20 6.87
N PRO A 27 2.42 1.52 6.97
CA PRO A 27 2.86 2.78 7.54
C PRO A 27 2.20 3.99 6.86
N GLU A 28 2.39 5.17 7.43
CA GLU A 28 1.89 6.41 6.86
C GLU A 28 2.33 6.57 5.40
N TRP A 29 1.38 6.87 4.52
CA TRP A 29 1.66 7.08 3.11
C TRP A 29 2.33 8.42 2.88
N LYS A 30 3.37 8.43 2.07
CA LYS A 30 4.11 9.63 1.69
C LYS A 30 3.35 10.38 0.59
N THR A 31 3.33 11.70 0.68
CA THR A 31 2.66 12.58 -0.30
C THR A 31 3.39 12.68 -1.65
N SER A 32 4.57 12.08 -1.78
CA SER A 32 5.44 12.23 -2.95
C SER A 32 4.82 11.72 -4.26
N PHE A 33 4.02 10.64 -4.20
CA PHE A 33 3.32 10.13 -5.39
C PHE A 33 2.29 11.12 -5.89
N LEU A 34 1.58 11.78 -4.98
CA LEU A 34 0.56 12.78 -5.30
C LEU A 34 1.18 14.00 -5.97
N LYS A 35 2.30 14.51 -5.44
CA LYS A 35 3.06 15.60 -6.07
C LYS A 35 3.47 15.25 -7.50
N LYS A 36 3.90 14.01 -7.74
CA LYS A 36 4.25 13.51 -9.08
C LYS A 36 3.03 13.43 -10.00
N ALA A 37 1.90 12.95 -9.49
CA ALA A 37 0.64 12.89 -10.24
C ALA A 37 0.18 14.28 -10.66
N TYR A 38 0.24 15.27 -9.77
CA TYR A 38 -0.05 16.66 -10.10
C TYR A 38 0.88 17.22 -11.16
N ALA A 39 2.20 17.04 -11.00
CA ALA A 39 3.19 17.55 -11.94
C ALA A 39 3.03 16.98 -13.35
N SER A 40 2.54 15.74 -13.47
CA SER A 40 2.34 15.05 -14.76
C SER A 40 0.88 15.02 -15.22
N GLN A 41 -0.05 15.62 -14.47
CA GLN A 41 -1.51 15.63 -14.74
C GLN A 41 -2.08 14.21 -14.96
N ARG A 42 -1.54 13.21 -14.24
CA ARG A 42 -1.94 11.83 -14.36
C ARG A 42 -3.02 11.48 -13.34
N GLN A 43 -3.92 10.63 -13.77
CA GLN A 43 -4.89 10.00 -12.88
C GLN A 43 -4.20 8.99 -11.95
N ILE A 44 -4.78 8.80 -10.78
CA ILE A 44 -4.34 7.81 -9.80
C ILE A 44 -5.29 6.64 -9.84
N VAL A 45 -4.78 5.45 -10.11
CA VAL A 45 -5.57 4.22 -10.06
C VAL A 45 -5.23 3.50 -8.76
N PRO A 46 -6.17 3.43 -7.79
CA PRO A 46 -5.95 2.68 -6.57
C PRO A 46 -5.96 1.18 -6.86
N VAL A 47 -4.96 0.47 -6.32
CA VAL A 47 -4.86 -0.98 -6.46
C VAL A 47 -4.66 -1.58 -5.08
N PHE A 48 -5.54 -2.48 -4.69
CA PHE A 48 -5.41 -3.26 -3.47
C PHE A 48 -4.97 -4.69 -3.81
N VAL A 49 -3.92 -5.15 -3.15
CA VAL A 49 -3.41 -6.51 -3.26
C VAL A 49 -3.65 -7.21 -1.94
N GLU A 50 -4.45 -8.27 -1.96
CA GLU A 50 -4.64 -9.10 -0.78
C GLU A 50 -3.37 -9.90 -0.50
N GLY A 51 -2.92 -9.85 0.73
CA GLY A 51 -1.78 -10.63 1.18
C GLY A 51 -1.24 -10.12 2.51
N ARG A 52 -0.51 -10.99 3.19
CA ARG A 52 0.21 -10.64 4.42
C ARG A 52 1.54 -11.38 4.45
N LEU A 53 2.50 -10.79 5.12
CA LEU A 53 3.76 -11.45 5.43
C LEU A 53 3.57 -12.45 6.59
N SER A 54 4.59 -13.23 6.89
CA SER A 54 4.53 -14.20 7.98
C SER A 54 4.44 -13.53 9.36
N ASP A 55 3.90 -14.25 10.33
CA ASP A 55 3.90 -13.78 11.71
C ASP A 55 5.32 -13.61 12.25
N PHE A 56 6.28 -14.39 11.73
CA PHE A 56 7.69 -14.24 12.05
C PHE A 56 8.19 -12.84 11.68
N PHE A 57 7.93 -12.38 10.45
CA PHE A 57 8.31 -11.04 9.99
C PHE A 57 7.78 -9.93 10.92
N TYR A 58 6.50 -10.01 11.28
CA TYR A 58 5.88 -9.03 12.17
C TYR A 58 6.41 -9.11 13.61
N ASN A 59 6.77 -10.30 14.08
CA ASN A 59 7.34 -10.47 15.41
C ASN A 59 8.77 -9.93 15.49
N VAL A 60 9.58 -10.12 14.44
CA VAL A 60 10.93 -9.54 14.35
C VAL A 60 10.85 -8.01 14.36
N ASP A 61 9.93 -7.39 13.59
CA ASP A 61 9.72 -5.94 13.64
C ASP A 61 9.34 -5.45 15.05
N ARG A 62 8.42 -6.17 15.72
CA ARG A 62 8.02 -5.84 17.09
C ARG A 62 9.17 -5.94 18.08
N PHE A 63 9.92 -7.03 18.03
CA PHE A 63 11.06 -7.26 18.92
C PHE A 63 12.16 -6.22 18.71
N ARG A 64 12.47 -5.92 17.45
CA ARG A 64 13.41 -4.86 17.07
C ARG A 64 13.04 -3.51 17.68
N LYS A 65 11.76 -3.13 17.56
CA LYS A 65 11.24 -1.87 18.12
C LYS A 65 11.34 -1.84 19.65
N ALA A 66 11.05 -2.96 20.32
CA ALA A 66 11.18 -3.09 21.76
C ALA A 66 12.63 -2.92 22.24
N LEU A 67 13.60 -3.35 21.43
CA LEU A 67 15.05 -3.19 21.71
C LEU A 67 15.58 -1.80 21.27
N GLY A 68 14.76 -0.92 20.70
CA GLY A 68 15.19 0.40 20.23
C GLY A 68 16.11 0.37 19.00
N ILE A 69 16.18 -0.75 18.29
CA ILE A 69 17.03 -0.89 17.09
C ILE A 69 16.39 -0.12 15.93
N ARG A 70 17.09 0.87 15.41
CA ARG A 70 16.62 1.73 14.31
C ARG A 70 16.70 1.08 12.92
N PHE A 71 17.51 0.06 12.77
CA PHE A 71 17.70 -0.64 11.49
C PHE A 71 16.55 -1.61 11.24
N ASN A 72 15.99 -1.59 10.03
CA ASN A 72 14.89 -2.49 9.62
C ASN A 72 15.43 -3.89 9.30
N ILE A 73 15.94 -4.60 10.32
CA ILE A 73 16.57 -5.92 10.16
C ILE A 73 15.60 -6.96 9.60
N GLU A 74 14.31 -6.84 9.85
CA GLU A 74 13.27 -7.70 9.29
C GLU A 74 13.25 -7.68 7.76
N MET A 75 13.75 -6.63 7.13
CA MET A 75 13.84 -6.53 5.66
C MET A 75 14.81 -7.56 5.06
N LEU A 76 15.74 -8.10 5.84
CA LEU A 76 16.66 -9.16 5.41
C LEU A 76 15.92 -10.48 5.10
N TRP A 77 14.73 -10.67 5.71
CA TRP A 77 13.89 -11.86 5.47
C TRP A 77 12.90 -11.69 4.33
N LEU A 78 12.84 -10.53 3.66
CA LEU A 78 11.93 -10.34 2.52
C LEU A 78 12.14 -11.34 1.38
N PRO A 79 13.37 -11.76 1.01
CA PRO A 79 13.55 -12.81 0.02
C PRO A 79 12.87 -14.12 0.43
N ASP A 80 13.03 -14.55 1.70
CA ASP A 80 12.41 -15.76 2.22
C ASP A 80 10.87 -15.63 2.24
N GLU A 81 10.36 -14.46 2.62
CA GLU A 81 8.92 -14.16 2.54
C GLU A 81 8.42 -14.27 1.10
N MET A 82 9.16 -13.75 0.12
CA MET A 82 8.80 -13.85 -1.29
C MET A 82 8.78 -15.32 -1.76
N PHE A 83 9.78 -16.11 -1.43
CA PHE A 83 9.82 -17.52 -1.80
C PHE A 83 8.73 -18.34 -1.10
N SER A 84 8.38 -17.99 0.13
CA SER A 84 7.28 -18.63 0.89
C SER A 84 5.90 -18.40 0.28
N GLN A 85 5.77 -17.42 -0.62
CA GLN A 85 4.54 -17.13 -1.36
C GLN A 85 4.36 -18.01 -2.61
N LYS A 86 5.36 -18.81 -2.97
CA LYS A 86 5.28 -19.70 -4.14
C LYS A 86 4.06 -20.64 -4.02
N GLY A 87 3.25 -20.64 -5.07
CA GLY A 87 2.02 -21.45 -5.10
C GLY A 87 0.82 -20.86 -4.37
N LYS A 88 0.93 -19.69 -3.76
CA LYS A 88 -0.22 -18.99 -3.18
C LYS A 88 -0.96 -18.17 -4.24
N HIS A 89 -2.27 -18.07 -4.07
CA HIS A 89 -3.11 -17.23 -4.91
C HIS A 89 -3.25 -15.84 -4.26
N PHE A 90 -3.06 -14.80 -5.06
CA PHE A 90 -3.27 -13.42 -4.64
C PHE A 90 -4.49 -12.86 -5.36
N ARG A 91 -5.37 -12.20 -4.62
CA ARG A 91 -6.46 -11.45 -5.20
C ARG A 91 -6.06 -9.97 -5.31
N ILE A 92 -6.36 -9.38 -6.44
CA ILE A 92 -6.05 -7.97 -6.72
C ILE A 92 -7.36 -7.28 -7.07
N ALA A 93 -7.64 -6.17 -6.43
CA ALA A 93 -8.73 -5.29 -6.78
C ALA A 93 -8.17 -3.98 -7.34
N VAL A 94 -8.68 -3.62 -8.51
CA VAL A 94 -8.36 -2.34 -9.17
C VAL A 94 -9.58 -1.44 -9.02
N GLY A 95 -9.37 -0.23 -8.54
CA GLY A 95 -10.42 0.77 -8.40
C GLY A 95 -10.52 1.68 -9.62
N ASP A 96 -11.50 2.56 -9.57
CA ASP A 96 -11.72 3.53 -10.62
C ASP A 96 -10.60 4.60 -10.62
N PRO A 97 -10.19 5.09 -11.80
CA PRO A 97 -9.21 6.16 -11.91
C PRO A 97 -9.71 7.44 -11.20
N ILE A 98 -8.85 8.04 -10.40
CA ILE A 98 -9.12 9.28 -9.67
C ILE A 98 -8.37 10.41 -10.37
N PRO A 99 -9.06 11.34 -11.03
CA PRO A 99 -8.43 12.55 -11.55
C PRO A 99 -7.84 13.38 -10.41
N VAL A 100 -6.60 13.88 -10.56
CA VAL A 100 -5.97 14.69 -9.50
C VAL A 100 -6.76 15.96 -9.18
N ALA A 101 -7.52 16.48 -10.14
CA ALA A 101 -8.38 17.65 -9.93
C ALA A 101 -9.47 17.40 -8.87
N GLU A 102 -10.01 16.17 -8.79
CA GLU A 102 -11.03 15.79 -7.80
C GLU A 102 -10.47 15.79 -6.37
N LEU A 103 -9.18 15.57 -6.20
CA LEU A 103 -8.55 15.54 -4.89
C LEU A 103 -8.30 16.93 -4.30
N GLN A 104 -8.32 17.98 -5.12
CA GLN A 104 -8.07 19.37 -4.66
C GLN A 104 -9.10 19.83 -3.61
N HIS A 105 -10.32 19.30 -3.66
CA HIS A 105 -11.38 19.61 -2.70
C HIS A 105 -11.16 18.97 -1.32
N CYS A 106 -10.26 18.00 -1.20
CA CYS A 106 -9.98 17.30 0.04
C CYS A 106 -9.02 18.05 0.99
N GLY A 107 -8.63 19.28 0.65
CA GLY A 107 -7.76 20.11 1.48
C GLY A 107 -6.26 19.89 1.23
N SER A 108 -5.46 19.72 2.28
CA SER A 108 -4.01 19.56 2.20
C SER A 108 -3.57 18.30 1.46
N LEU A 109 -2.34 18.26 0.96
CA LEU A 109 -1.76 17.06 0.33
C LEU A 109 -1.81 15.83 1.24
N ARG A 110 -1.77 16.02 2.55
CA ARG A 110 -1.87 14.92 3.51
C ARG A 110 -3.29 14.36 3.53
N GLU A 111 -4.30 15.21 3.60
CA GLU A 111 -5.71 14.82 3.56
C GLU A 111 -6.07 14.15 2.23
N GLN A 112 -5.58 14.69 1.12
CA GLN A 112 -5.71 14.08 -0.21
C GLN A 112 -5.07 12.67 -0.27
N THR A 113 -3.88 12.51 0.35
CA THR A 113 -3.20 11.21 0.43
C THR A 113 -4.02 10.21 1.23
N GLU A 114 -4.59 10.63 2.36
CA GLU A 114 -5.45 9.78 3.19
C GLU A 114 -6.75 9.41 2.45
N GLU A 115 -7.29 10.30 1.63
CA GLU A 115 -8.47 9.99 0.81
C GLU A 115 -8.15 8.90 -0.23
N VAL A 116 -7.03 9.00 -0.94
CA VAL A 116 -6.58 7.95 -1.85
C VAL A 116 -6.34 6.63 -1.11
N ARG A 117 -5.74 6.70 0.07
CA ARG A 117 -5.52 5.52 0.93
C ARG A 117 -6.83 4.85 1.32
N LYS A 118 -7.82 5.61 1.81
CA LYS A 118 -9.15 5.11 2.15
C LYS A 118 -9.81 4.42 0.96
N LYS A 119 -9.79 5.06 -0.22
CA LYS A 119 -10.34 4.47 -1.45
C LYS A 119 -9.63 3.16 -1.81
N THR A 120 -8.31 3.08 -1.62
CA THR A 120 -7.54 1.86 -1.87
C THR A 120 -7.95 0.74 -0.91
N TYR A 121 -8.02 1.00 0.39
CA TYR A 121 -8.45 -0.01 1.37
C TYR A 121 -9.92 -0.39 1.25
N PHE A 122 -10.77 0.51 0.77
CA PHE A 122 -12.18 0.17 0.49
C PHE A 122 -12.33 -0.95 -0.54
N LEU A 123 -11.33 -1.13 -1.44
CA LEU A 123 -11.32 -2.22 -2.42
C LEU A 123 -11.22 -3.60 -1.77
N GLU A 124 -10.72 -3.72 -0.54
CA GLU A 124 -10.72 -4.96 0.22
C GLU A 124 -12.14 -5.52 0.37
N ASN A 125 -13.12 -4.65 0.61
CA ASN A 125 -14.52 -5.04 0.72
C ASN A 125 -15.07 -5.64 -0.60
N LYS A 126 -14.60 -5.14 -1.74
CA LYS A 126 -14.96 -5.71 -3.07
C LYS A 126 -14.43 -7.14 -3.22
N LEU A 127 -13.23 -7.43 -2.69
CA LEU A 127 -12.67 -8.79 -2.70
C LEU A 127 -13.42 -9.73 -1.75
N ALA A 128 -13.84 -9.24 -0.59
CA ALA A 128 -14.61 -10.02 0.38
C ALA A 128 -16.02 -10.35 -0.13
N GLY A 129 -16.68 -9.40 -0.82
CA GLY A 129 -18.01 -9.57 -1.38
C GLY A 129 -18.06 -10.51 -2.59
N GLY A 130 -17.02 -10.54 -3.42
CA GLY A 130 -16.91 -11.41 -4.59
C GLY A 130 -16.74 -12.90 -4.28
N ALA A 131 -16.38 -13.25 -3.05
CA ALA A 131 -16.22 -14.64 -2.62
C ALA A 131 -17.56 -15.36 -2.30
N LYS A 132 -18.70 -14.67 -2.34
CA LYS A 132 -20.03 -15.25 -2.04
C LYS A 132 -20.84 -15.67 -3.27
N THR A 133 -20.27 -15.57 -4.47
CA THR A 133 -21.00 -15.93 -5.70
C THR A 133 -20.21 -16.95 -6.52
N ARG A 134 -20.07 -18.17 -5.98
CA ARG A 134 -19.83 -19.39 -6.73
C ARG A 134 -20.27 -20.60 -5.92
#